data_a8f57394bb5ec9cf87af6b2037957a00
#
_entry.id   a8f57394bb5ec9cf87af6b2037957a00
#
_cell.length_a   1.000
_cell.length_b   1.000
_cell.length_c   1.000
_cell.angle_alpha   90.00
_cell.angle_beta   90.00
_cell.angle_gamma   90.00
#
_symmetry.space_group_name_H-M   'P 1'
#
loop_
_entity.id
_entity.type
_entity.pdbx_description
1 polymer ?
#
loop_
_entity_poly.entity_id
_entity_poly.type
_entity_poly.pdbx_seq_one_letter_code
_entity_poly.pdbx_strand_id
1 'polypeptide(L)'
;RQQESAIDPHIEFADLLRAQGCLVDGSHPMMDGQTHRIRVTGDKRSEQSGFYVAHLDGRPAGYFKNNRTGIETRWKAKGYSLTDEQKAELLAQAAIKLQIREAEHHAQHVKIAQAIQELLSIAPNADAIHPYLAQKHARVGDLKVVPQNEDLLPSDSIIKIASNWQEAKQLREDHPDNLVFIAGDLLLSAQDVDGSIWSVQTIQVNGTK
;
A
#
# COMPACT_ATOMS: atom_id res chain seq x y z
N ARG A 1 -1.28 -19.48 45.98
CA ARG A 1 -1.20 -18.39 44.95
C ARG A 1 -2.57 -18.36 44.29
N GLN A 2 -3.34 -17.31 44.54
CA GLN A 2 -4.63 -17.07 43.89
C GLN A 2 -4.34 -16.85 42.42
N GLN A 3 -4.93 -17.67 41.55
CA GLN A 3 -5.03 -17.39 40.14
C GLN A 3 -5.94 -16.15 40.01
N GLU A 4 -5.34 -14.99 39.71
CA GLU A 4 -6.13 -13.87 39.19
C GLU A 4 -6.84 -14.36 37.94
N SER A 5 -8.17 -14.38 37.98
CA SER A 5 -8.98 -14.73 36.83
C SER A 5 -8.60 -13.78 35.69
N ALA A 6 -8.12 -14.33 34.59
CA ALA A 6 -7.79 -13.55 33.40
C ALA A 6 -9.03 -12.74 32.97
N ILE A 7 -8.90 -11.42 32.95
CA ILE A 7 -9.95 -10.53 32.47
C ILE A 7 -10.12 -10.81 30.98
N ASP A 8 -11.36 -10.87 30.51
CA ASP A 8 -11.65 -11.04 29.07
C ASP A 8 -10.92 -9.94 28.29
N PRO A 9 -10.09 -10.29 27.29
CA PRO A 9 -9.36 -9.31 26.46
C PRO A 9 -10.25 -8.27 25.79
N HIS A 10 -11.49 -8.63 25.41
CA HIS A 10 -12.47 -7.67 24.88
C HIS A 10 -12.81 -6.58 25.90
N ILE A 11 -13.06 -6.98 27.15
CA ILE A 11 -13.40 -6.05 28.23
C ILE A 11 -12.20 -5.17 28.55
N GLU A 12 -11.01 -5.77 28.67
CA GLU A 12 -9.77 -5.03 28.98
C GLU A 12 -9.43 -3.99 27.90
N PHE A 13 -9.58 -4.34 26.61
CA PHE A 13 -9.33 -3.40 25.53
C PHE A 13 -10.44 -2.35 25.40
N ALA A 14 -11.71 -2.73 25.65
CA ALA A 14 -12.82 -1.77 25.70
C ALA A 14 -12.61 -0.71 26.79
N ASP A 15 -12.15 -1.13 27.97
CA ASP A 15 -11.87 -0.21 29.08
C ASP A 15 -10.69 0.73 28.77
N LEU A 16 -9.66 0.23 28.08
CA LEU A 16 -8.58 1.08 27.58
C LEU A 16 -9.12 2.12 26.60
N LEU A 17 -9.92 1.73 25.63
CA LEU A 17 -10.51 2.66 24.65
C LEU A 17 -11.36 3.74 25.36
N ARG A 18 -12.19 3.34 26.35
CA ARG A 18 -12.97 4.30 27.16
C ARG A 18 -12.06 5.26 27.93
N ALA A 19 -11.00 4.76 28.55
CA ALA A 19 -10.02 5.58 29.24
C ALA A 19 -9.31 6.60 28.31
N GLN A 20 -9.20 6.30 27.03
CA GLN A 20 -8.66 7.20 26.00
C GLN A 20 -9.73 8.12 25.39
N GLY A 21 -10.94 8.16 25.95
CA GLY A 21 -12.03 9.01 25.52
C GLY A 21 -12.81 8.49 24.32
N CYS A 22 -12.72 7.21 24.00
CA CYS A 22 -13.53 6.61 22.94
C CYS A 22 -14.97 6.35 23.42
N LEU A 23 -15.93 6.54 22.52
CA LEU A 23 -17.32 6.15 22.70
C LEU A 23 -17.48 4.70 22.24
N VAL A 24 -17.25 3.78 23.17
CA VAL A 24 -17.34 2.34 22.92
C VAL A 24 -18.80 1.93 23.03
N ASP A 25 -19.46 1.75 21.90
CA ASP A 25 -20.84 1.33 21.75
C ASP A 25 -21.00 0.26 20.67
N GLY A 26 -22.16 -0.38 20.64
CA GLY A 26 -22.51 -1.35 19.61
C GLY A 26 -21.53 -2.54 19.51
N SER A 27 -20.90 -2.69 18.35
CA SER A 27 -19.99 -3.77 18.02
C SER A 27 -18.54 -3.55 18.46
N HIS A 28 -18.21 -2.38 19.01
CA HIS A 28 -16.83 -2.08 19.42
C HIS A 28 -16.49 -2.62 20.82
N PRO A 29 -15.24 -3.07 21.03
CA PRO A 29 -14.17 -3.21 20.04
C PRO A 29 -14.30 -4.48 19.21
N MET A 30 -14.05 -4.39 17.90
CA MET A 30 -13.86 -5.54 17.03
C MET A 30 -12.37 -5.93 17.03
N MET A 31 -12.08 -7.21 17.35
CA MET A 31 -10.69 -7.69 17.53
C MET A 31 -10.34 -8.72 16.44
N ASP A 32 -10.51 -8.30 15.19
CA ASP A 32 -10.36 -9.11 13.97
C ASP A 32 -9.04 -8.84 13.21
N GLY A 33 -8.18 -8.00 13.77
CA GLY A 33 -6.91 -7.57 13.13
C GLY A 33 -7.07 -6.49 12.07
N GLN A 34 -8.30 -6.02 11.82
CA GLN A 34 -8.57 -4.95 10.85
C GLN A 34 -8.54 -3.58 11.51
N THR A 35 -8.41 -2.54 10.68
CA THR A 35 -8.49 -1.15 11.14
C THR A 35 -9.95 -0.72 11.29
N HIS A 36 -10.32 -0.32 12.49
CA HIS A 36 -11.66 0.19 12.81
C HIS A 36 -11.63 1.64 13.22
N ARG A 37 -12.58 2.42 12.71
CA ARG A 37 -12.81 3.79 13.13
C ARG A 37 -13.75 3.82 14.32
N ILE A 38 -13.48 4.73 15.27
CA ILE A 38 -14.29 4.90 16.47
C ILE A 38 -14.43 6.38 16.81
N ARG A 39 -15.59 6.75 17.33
CA ARG A 39 -15.83 8.11 17.81
C ARG A 39 -15.08 8.36 19.11
N VAL A 40 -14.56 9.58 19.24
CA VAL A 40 -13.95 10.04 20.48
C VAL A 40 -14.72 11.23 21.06
N THR A 41 -14.52 11.50 22.33
CA THR A 41 -15.11 12.67 23.00
C THR A 41 -14.77 13.96 22.24
N GLY A 42 -15.80 14.72 21.90
CA GLY A 42 -15.66 15.96 21.12
C GLY A 42 -15.85 15.78 19.61
N ASP A 43 -16.07 14.56 19.11
CA ASP A 43 -16.44 14.32 17.71
C ASP A 43 -17.89 14.75 17.46
N LYS A 44 -18.13 15.33 16.28
CA LYS A 44 -19.49 15.54 15.77
C LYS A 44 -20.13 14.19 15.42
N ARG A 45 -21.45 14.18 15.22
CA ARG A 45 -22.22 12.93 15.00
C ARG A 45 -21.71 12.08 13.85
N SER A 46 -21.11 12.67 12.81
CA SER A 46 -20.58 12.01 11.62
C SER A 46 -19.05 11.80 11.65
N GLU A 47 -18.37 12.27 12.70
CA GLU A 47 -16.92 12.18 12.82
C GLU A 47 -16.52 10.92 13.59
N GLN A 48 -15.38 10.32 13.18
CA GLN A 48 -14.72 9.19 13.85
C GLN A 48 -13.21 9.47 13.85
N SER A 49 -12.77 10.32 14.79
CA SER A 49 -11.37 10.77 14.86
C SER A 49 -10.43 9.76 15.47
N GLY A 50 -10.95 8.76 16.18
CA GLY A 50 -10.18 7.64 16.67
C GLY A 50 -10.10 6.50 15.65
N PHE A 51 -9.01 5.75 15.68
CA PHE A 51 -8.96 4.44 15.05
C PHE A 51 -8.15 3.47 15.90
N TYR A 52 -8.46 2.19 15.75
CA TYR A 52 -7.73 1.13 16.41
C TYR A 52 -7.59 -0.11 15.53
N VAL A 53 -6.62 -0.93 15.86
CA VAL A 53 -6.46 -2.31 15.37
C VAL A 53 -6.28 -3.18 16.60
N ALA A 54 -7.00 -4.29 16.71
CA ALA A 54 -6.81 -5.25 17.78
C ALA A 54 -7.06 -6.67 17.26
N HIS A 55 -6.37 -7.64 17.86
CA HIS A 55 -6.46 -9.05 17.51
C HIS A 55 -6.46 -9.93 18.76
N LEU A 56 -7.08 -11.10 18.64
CA LEU A 56 -7.14 -12.12 19.68
C LEU A 56 -6.11 -13.24 19.46
N ASP A 57 -5.51 -13.30 18.28
CA ASP A 57 -4.57 -14.35 17.91
C ASP A 57 -3.36 -14.34 18.83
N GLY A 58 -3.03 -15.49 19.38
CA GLY A 58 -1.90 -15.64 20.28
C GLY A 58 -2.06 -14.84 21.56
N ARG A 59 -1.16 -13.88 21.84
CA ARG A 59 -1.35 -12.92 22.93
C ARG A 59 -2.18 -11.76 22.43
N PRO A 60 -3.43 -11.60 22.90
CA PRO A 60 -4.28 -10.50 22.49
C PRO A 60 -3.57 -9.16 22.66
N ALA A 61 -3.61 -8.34 21.59
CA ALA A 61 -2.94 -7.07 21.57
C ALA A 61 -3.68 -6.07 20.67
N GLY A 62 -3.43 -4.78 20.85
CA GLY A 62 -4.04 -3.73 20.07
C GLY A 62 -3.24 -2.43 20.05
N TYR A 63 -3.59 -1.59 19.11
CA TYR A 63 -3.10 -0.23 18.95
C TYR A 63 -4.29 0.71 18.78
N PHE A 64 -4.22 1.84 19.41
CA PHE A 64 -5.19 2.93 19.29
C PHE A 64 -4.50 4.25 19.01
N LYS A 65 -5.11 5.07 18.17
CA LYS A 65 -4.70 6.46 17.91
C LYS A 65 -5.91 7.39 17.86
N ASN A 66 -5.81 8.49 18.58
CA ASN A 66 -6.74 9.60 18.51
C ASN A 66 -6.15 10.71 17.63
N ASN A 67 -6.68 10.87 16.40
CA ASN A 67 -6.20 11.87 15.46
C ASN A 67 -6.51 13.31 15.90
N ARG A 68 -7.47 13.50 16.81
CA ARG A 68 -7.81 14.83 17.33
C ARG A 68 -6.79 15.33 18.36
N THR A 69 -6.30 14.44 19.21
CA THR A 69 -5.35 14.77 20.28
C THR A 69 -3.92 14.36 20.00
N GLY A 70 -3.71 13.50 19.00
CA GLY A 70 -2.42 12.90 18.68
C GLY A 70 -2.00 11.77 19.64
N ILE A 71 -2.85 11.40 20.61
CA ILE A 71 -2.53 10.34 21.57
C ILE A 71 -2.51 8.99 20.89
N GLU A 72 -1.46 8.23 21.12
CA GLU A 72 -1.29 6.85 20.65
C GLU A 72 -1.06 5.94 21.85
N THR A 73 -1.70 4.77 21.83
CA THR A 73 -1.58 3.78 22.91
C THR A 73 -1.47 2.38 22.33
N ARG A 74 -0.54 1.61 22.86
CA ARG A 74 -0.41 0.18 22.59
C ARG A 74 -0.88 -0.61 23.78
N TRP A 75 -1.62 -1.68 23.54
CA TRP A 75 -2.17 -2.56 24.55
C TRP A 75 -1.76 -4.01 24.31
N LYS A 76 -1.57 -4.74 25.40
CA LYS A 76 -1.40 -6.20 25.40
C LYS A 76 -2.14 -6.76 26.61
N ALA A 77 -2.90 -7.85 26.41
CA ALA A 77 -3.67 -8.46 27.47
C ALA A 77 -2.79 -8.87 28.68
N LYS A 78 -3.26 -8.58 29.88
CA LYS A 78 -2.62 -8.96 31.13
C LYS A 78 -2.98 -10.41 31.45
N GLY A 79 -2.07 -11.14 32.09
CA GLY A 79 -2.31 -12.52 32.54
C GLY A 79 -2.29 -13.59 31.44
N TYR A 80 -2.06 -13.21 30.18
CA TYR A 80 -1.97 -14.14 29.06
C TYR A 80 -0.52 -14.63 28.92
N SER A 81 -0.22 -15.83 29.43
CA SER A 81 1.05 -16.51 29.18
C SER A 81 0.84 -17.63 28.18
N LEU A 82 1.42 -17.49 27.00
CA LEU A 82 1.48 -18.57 26.02
C LEU A 82 2.44 -19.66 26.52
N THR A 83 2.10 -20.94 26.32
CA THR A 83 3.06 -22.02 26.47
C THR A 83 4.16 -21.90 25.44
N ASP A 84 5.29 -22.57 25.65
CA ASP A 84 6.42 -22.49 24.69
C ASP A 84 6.04 -23.15 23.36
N GLU A 85 5.17 -24.16 23.36
CA GLU A 85 4.60 -24.76 22.15
C GLU A 85 3.72 -23.75 21.39
N GLN A 86 2.84 -23.03 22.07
CA GLN A 86 1.99 -22.01 21.45
C GLN A 86 2.81 -20.85 20.86
N LYS A 87 3.88 -20.44 21.55
CA LYS A 87 4.82 -19.43 21.01
C LYS A 87 5.52 -19.93 19.74
N ALA A 88 6.00 -21.17 19.76
CA ALA A 88 6.66 -21.79 18.61
C ALA A 88 5.70 -21.92 17.41
N GLU A 89 4.46 -22.32 17.63
CA GLU A 89 3.44 -22.39 16.58
C GLU A 89 3.13 -21.02 15.98
N LEU A 90 2.94 -19.99 16.80
CA LEU A 90 2.71 -18.62 16.33
C LEU A 90 3.89 -18.06 15.52
N LEU A 91 5.12 -18.34 15.96
CA LEU A 91 6.32 -17.94 15.22
C LEU A 91 6.41 -18.65 13.87
N ALA A 92 6.09 -19.95 13.81
CA ALA A 92 6.05 -20.72 12.58
C ALA A 92 4.99 -20.18 11.61
N GLN A 93 3.76 -19.92 12.10
CA GLN A 93 2.68 -19.32 11.30
C GLN A 93 3.06 -17.92 10.79
N ALA A 94 3.68 -17.08 11.62
CA ALA A 94 4.14 -15.76 11.22
C ALA A 94 5.24 -15.85 10.13
N ALA A 95 6.16 -16.79 10.24
CA ALA A 95 7.20 -17.01 9.25
C ALA A 95 6.60 -17.45 7.90
N ILE A 96 5.64 -18.38 7.91
CA ILE A 96 4.93 -18.81 6.70
C ILE A 96 4.19 -17.63 6.03
N LYS A 97 3.45 -16.86 6.81
CA LYS A 97 2.73 -15.67 6.28
C LYS A 97 3.69 -14.65 5.67
N LEU A 98 4.86 -14.46 6.29
CA LEU A 98 5.89 -13.56 5.75
C LEU A 98 6.43 -14.08 4.42
N GLN A 99 6.78 -15.36 4.34
CA GLN A 99 7.27 -15.97 3.10
C GLN A 99 6.24 -15.89 1.97
N ILE A 100 4.97 -16.15 2.25
CA ILE A 100 3.90 -16.01 1.24
C ILE A 100 3.83 -14.57 0.73
N ARG A 101 3.82 -13.59 1.62
CA ARG A 101 3.77 -12.17 1.25
C ARG A 101 4.99 -11.75 0.43
N GLU A 102 6.18 -12.19 0.80
CA GLU A 102 7.42 -11.91 0.05
C GLU A 102 7.39 -12.54 -1.34
N ALA A 103 6.89 -13.78 -1.46
CA ALA A 103 6.72 -14.46 -2.74
C ALA A 103 5.70 -13.76 -3.64
N GLU A 104 4.55 -13.35 -3.10
CA GLU A 104 3.52 -12.59 -3.83
C GLU A 104 4.07 -11.23 -4.30
N HIS A 105 4.77 -10.52 -3.43
CA HIS A 105 5.39 -9.23 -3.75
C HIS A 105 6.46 -9.38 -4.85
N HIS A 106 7.31 -10.41 -4.75
CA HIS A 106 8.30 -10.71 -5.78
C HIS A 106 7.65 -11.06 -7.12
N ALA A 107 6.63 -11.92 -7.12
CA ALA A 107 5.88 -12.27 -8.34
C ALA A 107 5.24 -11.03 -9.00
N GLN A 108 4.68 -10.13 -8.19
CA GLN A 108 4.14 -8.87 -8.69
C GLN A 108 5.23 -7.97 -9.30
N HIS A 109 6.40 -7.86 -8.66
CA HIS A 109 7.52 -7.09 -9.20
C HIS A 109 8.01 -7.65 -10.54
N VAL A 110 8.14 -8.97 -10.65
CA VAL A 110 8.53 -9.65 -11.90
C VAL A 110 7.51 -9.34 -13.00
N LYS A 111 6.22 -9.44 -12.71
CA LYS A 111 5.14 -9.12 -13.66
C LYS A 111 5.22 -7.66 -14.14
N ILE A 112 5.44 -6.73 -13.23
CA ILE A 112 5.61 -5.30 -13.55
C ILE A 112 6.86 -5.09 -14.41
N ALA A 113 8.00 -5.70 -14.03
CA ALA A 113 9.24 -5.56 -14.79
C ALA A 113 9.12 -6.09 -16.22
N GLN A 114 8.43 -7.23 -16.42
CA GLN A 114 8.15 -7.78 -17.74
C GLN A 114 7.29 -6.82 -18.58
N ALA A 115 6.20 -6.32 -18.03
CA ALA A 115 5.34 -5.35 -18.74
C ALA A 115 6.11 -4.07 -19.13
N ILE A 116 6.98 -3.58 -18.24
CA ILE A 116 7.82 -2.42 -18.53
C ILE A 116 8.82 -2.71 -19.66
N GLN A 117 9.43 -3.89 -19.67
CA GLN A 117 10.32 -4.30 -20.77
C GLN A 117 9.57 -4.40 -22.11
N GLU A 118 8.35 -4.93 -22.12
CA GLU A 118 7.47 -4.92 -23.29
C GLU A 118 7.21 -3.48 -23.78
N LEU A 119 6.80 -2.57 -22.88
CA LEU A 119 6.61 -1.17 -23.22
C LEU A 119 7.88 -0.54 -23.82
N LEU A 120 9.02 -0.72 -23.19
CA LEU A 120 10.29 -0.18 -23.66
C LEU A 120 10.73 -0.77 -25.00
N SER A 121 10.36 -2.01 -25.32
CA SER A 121 10.69 -2.63 -26.60
C SER A 121 9.97 -1.97 -27.78
N ILE A 122 8.74 -1.51 -27.58
CA ILE A 122 7.92 -0.85 -28.60
C ILE A 122 8.01 0.68 -28.56
N ALA A 123 8.44 1.25 -27.44
CA ALA A 123 8.53 2.69 -27.23
C ALA A 123 9.56 3.31 -28.20
N PRO A 124 9.20 4.35 -28.99
CA PRO A 124 10.14 5.05 -29.83
C PRO A 124 11.18 5.81 -29.00
N ASN A 125 12.36 5.99 -29.59
CA ASN A 125 13.37 6.85 -28.96
C ASN A 125 12.86 8.30 -28.91
N ALA A 126 13.17 8.99 -27.81
CA ALA A 126 12.93 10.41 -27.72
C ALA A 126 13.79 11.16 -28.75
N ASP A 127 13.37 12.35 -29.13
CA ASP A 127 14.17 13.26 -29.94
C ASP A 127 14.34 14.63 -29.24
N ALA A 128 15.24 15.46 -29.76
CA ALA A 128 15.57 16.75 -29.18
C ALA A 128 14.44 17.79 -29.23
N ILE A 129 13.40 17.53 -30.07
CA ILE A 129 12.23 18.42 -30.17
C ILE A 129 11.16 18.09 -29.13
N HIS A 130 11.32 16.99 -28.35
CA HIS A 130 10.38 16.71 -27.26
C HIS A 130 10.31 17.94 -26.34
N PRO A 131 9.09 18.47 -26.05
CA PRO A 131 8.92 19.77 -25.40
C PRO A 131 9.70 19.93 -24.10
N TYR A 132 9.71 18.90 -23.27
CA TYR A 132 10.48 18.92 -22.03
C TYR A 132 12.00 18.99 -22.27
N LEU A 133 12.53 18.19 -23.21
CA LEU A 133 13.97 18.16 -23.51
C LEU A 133 14.42 19.48 -24.13
N ALA A 134 13.63 20.03 -25.06
CA ALA A 134 13.88 21.34 -25.67
C ALA A 134 13.89 22.46 -24.62
N GLN A 135 12.90 22.47 -23.71
CA GLN A 135 12.81 23.47 -22.64
C GLN A 135 14.01 23.41 -21.67
N LYS A 136 14.48 22.19 -21.36
CA LYS A 136 15.57 21.97 -20.41
C LYS A 136 16.95 21.98 -21.06
N HIS A 137 17.03 22.10 -22.39
CA HIS A 137 18.27 21.94 -23.15
C HIS A 137 19.00 20.64 -22.78
N ALA A 138 18.22 19.58 -22.53
CA ALA A 138 18.76 18.30 -22.08
C ALA A 138 19.18 17.44 -23.28
N ARG A 139 20.16 16.54 -23.03
CA ARG A 139 20.55 15.55 -24.05
C ARG A 139 19.49 14.44 -24.07
N VAL A 140 19.21 13.93 -25.27
CA VAL A 140 18.24 12.86 -25.47
C VAL A 140 18.68 11.56 -24.82
N GLY A 141 19.98 11.17 -24.95
CA GLY A 141 20.49 9.90 -24.45
C GLY A 141 19.65 8.72 -24.94
N ASP A 142 19.44 7.75 -24.06
CA ASP A 142 18.64 6.54 -24.30
C ASP A 142 17.17 6.67 -23.87
N LEU A 143 16.67 7.92 -23.76
CA LEU A 143 15.30 8.18 -23.37
C LEU A 143 14.33 7.72 -24.45
N LYS A 144 13.22 7.17 -24.02
CA LYS A 144 12.11 6.75 -24.88
C LYS A 144 10.87 7.57 -24.58
N VAL A 145 9.87 7.44 -25.44
CA VAL A 145 8.60 8.14 -25.35
C VAL A 145 7.48 7.10 -25.28
N VAL A 146 6.49 7.33 -24.44
CA VAL A 146 5.29 6.49 -24.39
C VAL A 146 4.61 6.50 -25.75
N PRO A 147 4.32 5.34 -26.38
CA PRO A 147 3.60 5.25 -27.66
C PRO A 147 2.24 5.96 -27.63
N GLN A 148 1.67 6.22 -28.80
CA GLN A 148 0.38 6.91 -28.91
C GLN A 148 -0.82 6.01 -28.55
N ASN A 149 -0.66 4.69 -28.63
CA ASN A 149 -1.68 3.70 -28.32
C ASN A 149 -1.08 2.36 -27.89
N GLU A 150 -1.94 1.41 -27.57
CA GLU A 150 -1.59 0.06 -27.09
C GLU A 150 -1.41 -0.98 -28.20
N ASP A 151 -1.57 -0.62 -29.49
CA ASP A 151 -1.72 -1.56 -30.61
C ASP A 151 -0.55 -2.55 -30.75
N LEU A 152 0.64 -2.19 -30.27
CA LEU A 152 1.83 -3.03 -30.34
C LEU A 152 2.11 -3.81 -29.03
N LEU A 153 1.30 -3.62 -27.99
CA LEU A 153 1.40 -4.38 -26.75
C LEU A 153 0.69 -5.73 -26.88
N PRO A 154 1.12 -6.76 -26.16
CA PRO A 154 0.37 -8.01 -26.05
C PRO A 154 -1.05 -7.78 -25.56
N SER A 155 -1.99 -8.61 -26.02
CA SER A 155 -3.42 -8.49 -25.66
C SER A 155 -3.71 -8.71 -24.17
N ASP A 156 -2.81 -9.41 -23.47
CA ASP A 156 -2.85 -9.66 -22.04
C ASP A 156 -1.95 -8.72 -21.23
N SER A 157 -1.40 -7.68 -21.86
CA SER A 157 -0.58 -6.67 -21.18
C SER A 157 -1.35 -5.94 -20.07
N ILE A 158 -0.68 -5.75 -18.95
CA ILE A 158 -1.21 -4.93 -17.85
C ILE A 158 -1.01 -3.43 -18.07
N ILE A 159 -0.47 -3.02 -19.23
CA ILE A 159 -0.23 -1.61 -19.57
C ILE A 159 -1.44 -1.05 -20.28
N LYS A 160 -1.81 0.16 -19.89
CA LYS A 160 -2.79 1.02 -20.54
C LYS A 160 -2.16 2.34 -20.93
N ILE A 161 -2.47 2.83 -22.13
CA ILE A 161 -1.96 4.10 -22.62
C ILE A 161 -3.13 5.07 -22.80
N ALA A 162 -3.10 6.14 -22.01
CA ALA A 162 -4.07 7.22 -22.08
C ALA A 162 -3.57 8.34 -23.00
N SER A 163 -4.47 9.03 -23.68
CA SER A 163 -4.15 10.19 -24.51
C SER A 163 -3.92 11.48 -23.67
N ASN A 164 -4.44 11.51 -22.45
CA ASN A 164 -4.35 12.66 -21.55
C ASN A 164 -4.53 12.27 -20.09
N TRP A 165 -4.33 13.24 -19.18
CA TRP A 165 -4.42 13.01 -17.75
C TRP A 165 -5.82 12.61 -17.25
N GLN A 166 -6.88 13.12 -17.85
CA GLN A 166 -8.25 12.79 -17.45
C GLN A 166 -8.58 11.32 -17.77
N GLU A 167 -8.22 10.88 -18.96
CA GLU A 167 -8.34 9.48 -19.36
C GLU A 167 -7.46 8.57 -18.50
N ALA A 168 -6.22 8.99 -18.21
CA ALA A 168 -5.35 8.23 -17.31
C ALA A 168 -5.93 8.06 -15.90
N LYS A 169 -6.62 9.09 -15.39
CA LYS A 169 -7.32 9.01 -14.10
C LYS A 169 -8.45 7.98 -14.16
N GLN A 170 -9.28 8.05 -15.20
CA GLN A 170 -10.39 7.12 -15.40
C GLN A 170 -9.90 5.68 -15.54
N LEU A 171 -8.87 5.44 -16.36
CA LEU A 171 -8.29 4.11 -16.52
C LEU A 171 -7.72 3.53 -15.23
N ARG A 172 -7.14 4.35 -14.34
CA ARG A 172 -6.68 3.89 -13.02
C ARG A 172 -7.82 3.52 -12.08
N GLU A 173 -8.97 4.21 -12.18
CA GLU A 173 -10.17 3.89 -11.41
C GLU A 173 -10.84 2.61 -11.93
N ASP A 174 -10.93 2.44 -13.26
CA ASP A 174 -11.57 1.28 -13.89
C ASP A 174 -10.69 0.01 -13.86
N HIS A 175 -9.36 0.18 -13.87
CA HIS A 175 -8.38 -0.89 -13.96
C HIS A 175 -7.27 -0.71 -12.90
N PRO A 176 -7.56 -0.90 -11.61
CA PRO A 176 -6.61 -0.62 -10.52
C PRO A 176 -5.33 -1.48 -10.56
N ASP A 177 -5.38 -2.63 -11.21
CA ASP A 177 -4.25 -3.55 -11.33
C ASP A 177 -3.36 -3.28 -12.55
N ASN A 178 -3.73 -2.29 -13.38
CA ASN A 178 -3.00 -1.95 -14.60
C ASN A 178 -2.04 -0.78 -14.39
N LEU A 179 -0.95 -0.79 -15.15
CA LEU A 179 -0.01 0.33 -15.24
C LEU A 179 -0.49 1.31 -16.30
N VAL A 180 -0.84 2.52 -15.90
CA VAL A 180 -1.37 3.54 -16.83
C VAL A 180 -0.32 4.60 -17.12
N PHE A 181 0.01 4.75 -18.39
CA PHE A 181 0.92 5.74 -18.94
C PHE A 181 0.18 6.77 -19.80
N ILE A 182 0.77 7.94 -19.99
CA ILE A 182 0.19 8.98 -20.87
C ILE A 182 1.04 9.04 -22.15
N ALA A 183 0.40 8.98 -23.29
CA ALA A 183 1.03 9.06 -24.60
C ALA A 183 1.91 10.33 -24.71
N GLY A 184 3.12 10.18 -25.23
CA GLY A 184 4.05 11.27 -25.40
C GLY A 184 4.91 11.61 -24.19
N ASP A 185 4.64 11.06 -23.00
CA ASP A 185 5.52 11.25 -21.84
C ASP A 185 6.88 10.58 -22.05
N LEU A 186 7.95 11.16 -21.49
CA LEU A 186 9.28 10.53 -21.50
C LEU A 186 9.33 9.35 -20.55
N LEU A 187 10.03 8.30 -20.94
CA LEU A 187 10.32 7.11 -20.15
C LEU A 187 11.79 7.09 -19.75
N LEU A 188 12.03 7.06 -18.43
CA LEU A 188 13.33 6.82 -17.83
C LEU A 188 13.34 5.44 -17.19
N SER A 189 14.12 4.52 -17.73
CA SER A 189 14.29 3.19 -17.15
C SER A 189 15.10 3.25 -15.85
N ALA A 190 14.63 2.57 -14.81
CA ALA A 190 15.40 2.32 -13.60
C ALA A 190 15.97 0.90 -13.66
N GLN A 191 17.31 0.83 -13.62
CA GLN A 191 18.08 -0.40 -13.75
C GLN A 191 18.81 -0.69 -12.44
N ASP A 192 19.02 -1.96 -12.17
CA ASP A 192 19.95 -2.41 -11.13
C ASP A 192 21.40 -2.43 -11.62
N VAL A 193 22.31 -2.87 -10.76
CA VAL A 193 23.74 -2.95 -11.06
C VAL A 193 24.08 -3.95 -12.18
N ASP A 194 23.20 -4.90 -12.46
CA ASP A 194 23.33 -5.92 -13.49
C ASP A 194 22.67 -5.48 -14.82
N GLY A 195 22.08 -4.28 -14.84
CA GLY A 195 21.38 -3.70 -16.00
C GLY A 195 19.95 -4.20 -16.19
N SER A 196 19.40 -4.95 -15.25
CA SER A 196 18.02 -5.40 -15.30
C SER A 196 17.07 -4.24 -15.03
N ILE A 197 16.04 -4.07 -15.88
CA ILE A 197 15.05 -3.01 -15.74
C ILE A 197 13.92 -3.49 -14.84
N TRP A 198 13.71 -2.79 -13.74
CA TRP A 198 12.66 -3.10 -12.74
C TRP A 198 11.51 -2.12 -12.74
N SER A 199 11.75 -0.90 -13.16
CA SER A 199 10.70 0.13 -13.23
C SER A 199 11.04 1.21 -14.23
N VAL A 200 10.07 2.08 -14.51
CA VAL A 200 10.28 3.33 -15.25
C VAL A 200 9.72 4.50 -14.47
N GLN A 201 10.36 5.64 -14.62
CA GLN A 201 9.81 6.93 -14.23
C GLN A 201 9.30 7.62 -15.49
N THR A 202 8.13 8.25 -15.43
CA THR A 202 7.63 9.11 -16.51
C THR A 202 7.88 10.57 -16.20
N ILE A 203 8.18 11.36 -17.23
CA ILE A 203 8.21 12.83 -17.15
C ILE A 203 7.21 13.34 -18.17
N GLN A 204 6.20 14.04 -17.70
CA GLN A 204 5.16 14.62 -18.55
C GLN A 204 5.75 15.69 -19.46
N VAL A 205 5.10 15.93 -20.59
CA VAL A 205 5.48 16.94 -21.58
C VAL A 205 5.67 18.33 -20.94
N ASN A 206 4.88 18.65 -19.91
CA ASN A 206 4.96 19.90 -19.15
C ASN A 206 6.02 19.90 -18.04
N GLY A 207 6.77 18.81 -17.86
CA GLY A 207 7.82 18.65 -16.85
C GLY A 207 7.35 18.20 -15.46
N THR A 208 6.08 17.86 -15.28
CA THR A 208 5.57 17.24 -14.05
C THR A 208 6.03 15.77 -13.97
N LYS A 209 6.31 15.30 -12.72
CA LYS A 209 6.73 13.92 -12.45
C LYS A 209 5.63 13.16 -11.73
#